data_ee9216172f6c48de1dbd58f00a79b9cd
#
_entry.id   ee9216172f6c48de1dbd58f00a79b9cd
#
_cell.length_a   1.000
_cell.length_b   1.000
_cell.length_c   1.000
_cell.angle_alpha   90.00
_cell.angle_beta   90.00
_cell.angle_gamma   90.00
#
_symmetry.space_group_name_H-M   'P 1'
#
loop_
_entity.id
_entity.type
_entity.pdbx_description
1 polymer ?
#
loop_
_entity_poly.entity_id
_entity_poly.type
_entity_poly.pdbx_seq_one_letter_code
_entity_poly.pdbx_strand_id
1 'polypeptide(L)'
;MMNKPYKIVVFDLDETLGYFTEFGIFCDCLNYYFKNDKYSDIHFNELLDLFPEFIRPKIFSILKYLKLKKEENKCYKVMIYTNNQGHKNWALNIKKYFDTKIDYKLFDQIIAAFKVRGKPVELGRTSHDKTIDDFINCTKLPTDIEICFIDDVYHDGMNNDRVYYINIKPYYNKLSITNMISQFLDSTLVKDVHNTSDFIES
;
A
#
# COMPACT_ATOMS: atom_id res chain seq x y z
N MET A 1 28.00 19.63 18.31
CA MET A 1 27.18 19.69 17.07
C MET A 1 25.89 18.99 17.38
N MET A 2 24.72 19.65 17.30
CA MET A 2 23.45 18.93 17.38
C MET A 2 23.34 18.06 16.13
N ASN A 3 23.23 16.74 16.30
CA ASN A 3 22.93 15.86 15.20
C ASN A 3 21.56 16.27 14.62
N LYS A 4 21.49 16.43 13.30
CA LYS A 4 20.19 16.69 12.66
C LYS A 4 19.30 15.46 12.85
N PRO A 5 18.02 15.65 13.22
CA PRO A 5 17.10 14.53 13.39
C PRO A 5 16.93 13.75 12.08
N TYR A 6 16.71 12.45 12.18
CA TYR A 6 16.42 11.60 11.03
C TYR A 6 15.02 11.90 10.48
N LYS A 7 14.93 12.28 9.21
CA LYS A 7 13.68 12.58 8.53
C LYS A 7 13.09 11.34 7.92
N ILE A 8 11.84 11.05 8.26
CA ILE A 8 11.13 9.84 7.84
C ILE A 8 9.82 10.27 7.19
N VAL A 9 9.45 9.61 6.09
CA VAL A 9 8.14 9.79 5.47
C VAL A 9 7.34 8.50 5.64
N VAL A 10 6.13 8.62 6.14
CA VAL A 10 5.24 7.49 6.42
C VAL A 10 3.92 7.72 5.70
N PHE A 11 3.53 6.77 4.88
CA PHE A 11 2.25 6.78 4.18
C PHE A 11 1.31 5.76 4.80
N ASP A 12 0.04 6.12 4.90
CA ASP A 12 -1.01 5.12 4.86
C ASP A 12 -1.09 4.49 3.45
N LEU A 13 -1.84 3.42 3.31
CA LEU A 13 -1.92 2.65 2.07
C LEU A 13 -3.23 2.94 1.32
N ASP A 14 -4.37 2.52 1.90
CA ASP A 14 -5.66 2.60 1.25
C ASP A 14 -6.16 4.04 1.24
N GLU A 15 -6.75 4.48 0.12
CA GLU A 15 -7.25 5.84 -0.07
C GLU A 15 -6.16 6.94 0.04
N THR A 16 -4.92 6.55 0.40
CA THR A 16 -3.72 7.38 0.45
C THR A 16 -2.81 7.17 -0.75
N LEU A 17 -2.31 5.97 -0.98
CA LEU A 17 -1.49 5.64 -2.17
C LEU A 17 -2.36 5.32 -3.40
N GLY A 18 -3.56 4.81 -3.18
CA GLY A 18 -4.52 4.44 -4.19
C GLY A 18 -5.83 3.96 -3.58
N TYR A 19 -6.79 3.58 -4.40
CA TYR A 19 -8.05 2.98 -3.97
C TYR A 19 -8.13 1.55 -4.51
N PHE A 20 -7.94 0.57 -3.65
CA PHE A 20 -7.68 -0.81 -4.07
C PHE A 20 -8.81 -1.80 -3.74
N THR A 21 -9.97 -1.32 -3.27
CA THR A 21 -11.05 -2.21 -2.80
C THR A 21 -11.58 -3.12 -3.91
N GLU A 22 -11.99 -2.55 -5.05
CA GLU A 22 -12.51 -3.33 -6.17
C GLU A 22 -11.40 -4.19 -6.81
N PHE A 23 -10.18 -3.69 -6.85
CA PHE A 23 -9.04 -4.47 -7.32
C PHE A 23 -8.79 -5.70 -6.44
N GLY A 24 -8.92 -5.56 -5.12
CA GLY A 24 -8.81 -6.69 -4.19
C GLY A 24 -9.90 -7.75 -4.43
N ILE A 25 -11.15 -7.31 -4.60
CA ILE A 25 -12.27 -8.21 -4.92
C ILE A 25 -12.00 -8.93 -6.25
N PHE A 26 -11.54 -8.22 -7.25
CA PHE A 26 -11.19 -8.81 -8.55
C PHE A 26 -10.07 -9.85 -8.45
N CYS A 27 -9.03 -9.56 -7.67
CA CYS A 27 -7.96 -10.54 -7.40
C CYS A 27 -8.49 -11.80 -6.71
N ASP A 28 -9.41 -11.67 -5.76
CA ASP A 28 -10.03 -12.80 -5.08
C ASP A 28 -10.89 -13.64 -6.05
N CYS A 29 -11.63 -13.00 -6.96
CA CYS A 29 -12.36 -13.70 -8.02
C CYS A 29 -11.43 -14.49 -8.95
N LEU A 30 -10.31 -13.89 -9.38
CA LEU A 30 -9.31 -14.59 -10.19
C LEU A 30 -8.72 -15.80 -9.48
N ASN A 31 -8.34 -15.64 -8.20
CA ASN A 31 -7.82 -16.73 -7.40
C ASN A 31 -8.83 -17.89 -7.29
N TYR A 32 -10.10 -17.56 -7.09
CA TYR A 32 -11.18 -18.54 -7.02
C TYR A 32 -11.37 -19.26 -8.37
N TYR A 33 -11.46 -18.52 -9.47
CA TYR A 33 -11.66 -19.08 -10.82
C TYR A 33 -10.53 -20.03 -11.21
N PHE A 34 -9.29 -19.59 -11.03
CA PHE A 34 -8.11 -20.40 -11.37
C PHE A 34 -7.80 -21.49 -10.34
N LYS A 35 -8.58 -21.60 -9.26
CA LYS A 35 -8.34 -22.50 -8.13
C LYS A 35 -6.89 -22.44 -7.62
N ASN A 36 -6.35 -21.23 -7.59
CA ASN A 36 -4.98 -20.93 -7.24
C ASN A 36 -4.92 -19.66 -6.39
N ASP A 37 -4.82 -19.81 -5.09
CA ASP A 37 -4.77 -18.71 -4.11
C ASP A 37 -3.58 -17.75 -4.32
N LYS A 38 -2.66 -18.08 -5.23
CA LYS A 38 -1.48 -17.27 -5.53
C LYS A 38 -1.52 -16.64 -6.91
N TYR A 39 -2.56 -16.88 -7.70
CA TYR A 39 -2.62 -16.35 -9.06
C TYR A 39 -2.45 -14.82 -9.08
N SER A 40 -3.23 -14.12 -8.29
CA SER A 40 -3.14 -12.66 -8.21
C SER A 40 -1.84 -12.16 -7.60
N ASP A 41 -1.21 -12.91 -6.70
CA ASP A 41 0.11 -12.56 -6.14
C ASP A 41 1.21 -12.66 -7.21
N ILE A 42 1.16 -13.70 -8.06
CA ILE A 42 2.14 -13.94 -9.13
C ILE A 42 2.05 -12.87 -10.21
N HIS A 43 0.83 -12.50 -10.60
CA HIS A 43 0.54 -11.55 -11.68
C HIS A 43 0.20 -10.14 -11.19
N PHE A 44 0.53 -9.80 -9.93
CA PHE A 44 0.06 -8.58 -9.28
C PHE A 44 0.38 -7.31 -10.06
N ASN A 45 1.61 -7.19 -10.53
CA ASN A 45 2.06 -6.00 -11.25
C ASN A 45 1.33 -5.85 -12.58
N GLU A 46 1.22 -6.93 -13.34
CA GLU A 46 0.54 -6.96 -14.63
C GLU A 46 -0.96 -6.70 -14.47
N LEU A 47 -1.58 -7.28 -13.45
CA LEU A 47 -2.99 -7.04 -13.13
C LEU A 47 -3.24 -5.58 -12.73
N LEU A 48 -2.41 -5.01 -11.87
CA LEU A 48 -2.58 -3.62 -11.46
C LEU A 48 -2.27 -2.63 -12.59
N ASP A 49 -1.43 -3.01 -13.55
CA ASP A 49 -1.16 -2.23 -14.76
C ASP A 49 -2.37 -2.11 -15.69
N LEU A 50 -3.29 -3.07 -15.65
CA LEU A 50 -4.55 -2.97 -16.39
C LEU A 50 -5.47 -1.86 -15.86
N PHE A 51 -5.30 -1.48 -14.58
CA PHE A 51 -6.22 -0.59 -13.88
C PHE A 51 -5.47 0.58 -13.23
N PRO A 52 -4.79 1.44 -14.01
CA PRO A 52 -4.01 2.56 -13.49
C PRO A 52 -4.86 3.57 -12.71
N GLU A 53 -6.17 3.55 -12.90
CA GLU A 53 -7.13 4.41 -12.21
C GLU A 53 -7.22 4.11 -10.71
N PHE A 54 -6.81 2.94 -10.24
CA PHE A 54 -6.75 2.66 -8.80
C PHE A 54 -5.58 3.38 -8.12
N ILE A 55 -4.61 3.83 -8.88
CA ILE A 55 -3.44 4.56 -8.35
C ILE A 55 -3.78 6.04 -8.19
N ARG A 56 -3.49 6.61 -7.02
CA ARG A 56 -3.67 8.05 -6.80
C ARG A 56 -2.91 8.87 -7.85
N PRO A 57 -3.56 9.83 -8.51
CA PRO A 57 -2.90 10.70 -9.48
C PRO A 57 -1.66 11.38 -8.90
N LYS A 58 -0.60 11.43 -9.68
CA LYS A 58 0.69 12.03 -9.34
C LYS A 58 1.48 11.36 -8.21
N ILE A 59 1.01 10.24 -7.64
CA ILE A 59 1.75 9.55 -6.57
C ILE A 59 3.16 9.17 -7.02
N PHE A 60 3.33 8.68 -8.25
CA PHE A 60 4.65 8.34 -8.78
C PHE A 60 5.61 9.54 -8.81
N SER A 61 5.12 10.75 -9.04
CA SER A 61 5.96 11.96 -8.99
C SER A 61 6.46 12.21 -7.56
N ILE A 62 5.62 12.00 -6.56
CA ILE A 62 5.97 12.12 -5.15
C ILE A 62 7.00 11.04 -4.76
N LEU A 63 6.76 9.77 -5.16
CA LEU A 63 7.68 8.68 -4.83
C LEU A 63 9.05 8.86 -5.51
N LYS A 64 9.09 9.31 -6.76
CA LYS A 64 10.35 9.67 -7.45
C LYS A 64 11.07 10.83 -6.77
N TYR A 65 10.36 11.83 -6.29
CA TYR A 65 10.95 12.90 -5.50
C TYR A 65 11.57 12.37 -4.19
N LEU A 66 10.88 11.47 -3.49
CA LEU A 66 11.40 10.85 -2.26
C LEU A 66 12.63 9.96 -2.55
N LYS A 67 12.66 9.25 -3.68
CA LYS A 67 13.85 8.54 -4.14
C LYS A 67 15.04 9.49 -4.20
N LEU A 68 14.92 10.64 -4.88
CA LEU A 68 15.97 11.64 -4.95
C LEU A 68 16.39 12.14 -3.55
N LYS A 69 15.42 12.35 -2.64
CA LYS A 69 15.72 12.80 -1.28
C LYS A 69 16.44 11.72 -0.44
N LYS A 70 16.18 10.45 -0.68
CA LYS A 70 16.96 9.35 -0.07
C LYS A 70 18.38 9.31 -0.62
N GLU A 71 18.55 9.42 -1.93
CA GLU A 71 19.86 9.46 -2.59
C GLU A 71 20.72 10.66 -2.14
N GLU A 72 20.06 11.81 -1.88
CA GLU A 72 20.69 13.01 -1.31
C GLU A 72 20.93 12.94 0.23
N ASN A 73 20.59 11.83 0.89
CA ASN A 73 20.62 11.68 2.36
C ASN A 73 19.75 12.73 3.11
N LYS A 74 18.70 13.25 2.47
CA LYS A 74 17.74 14.20 3.05
C LYS A 74 16.47 13.55 3.58
N CYS A 75 16.23 12.29 3.22
CA CYS A 75 15.20 11.43 3.76
C CYS A 75 15.85 10.12 4.19
N TYR A 76 15.73 9.76 5.46
CA TYR A 76 16.36 8.56 6.01
C TYR A 76 15.62 7.30 5.63
N LYS A 77 14.28 7.30 5.82
CA LYS A 77 13.42 6.16 5.50
C LYS A 77 12.07 6.61 4.93
N VAL A 78 11.49 5.76 4.10
CA VAL A 78 10.10 5.87 3.64
C VAL A 78 9.39 4.58 4.04
N MET A 79 8.21 4.68 4.66
CA MET A 79 7.52 3.54 5.25
C MET A 79 6.03 3.56 4.90
N ILE A 80 5.39 2.42 5.06
CA ILE A 80 3.93 2.27 5.03
C ILE A 80 3.46 1.93 6.44
N TYR A 81 2.40 2.60 6.92
CA TYR A 81 1.74 2.30 8.18
C TYR A 81 0.24 2.17 7.93
N THR A 82 -0.26 0.94 7.87
CA THR A 82 -1.61 0.66 7.39
C THR A 82 -2.46 -0.11 8.38
N ASN A 83 -3.78 0.06 8.29
CA ASN A 83 -4.79 -0.75 8.95
C ASN A 83 -5.42 -1.80 8.03
N ASN A 84 -4.88 -1.97 6.81
CA ASN A 84 -5.41 -2.92 5.85
C ASN A 84 -5.44 -4.34 6.42
N GLN A 85 -6.60 -5.00 6.34
CA GLN A 85 -6.85 -6.35 6.82
C GLN A 85 -7.02 -7.36 5.67
N GLY A 86 -6.59 -7.01 4.47
CA GLY A 86 -6.65 -7.86 3.30
C GLY A 86 -5.75 -9.09 3.37
N HIS A 87 -5.51 -9.71 2.24
CA HIS A 87 -4.65 -10.90 2.12
C HIS A 87 -3.25 -10.63 2.69
N LYS A 88 -2.61 -11.65 3.26
CA LYS A 88 -1.30 -11.54 3.95
C LYS A 88 -0.23 -10.78 3.16
N ASN A 89 -0.21 -10.95 1.83
CA ASN A 89 0.79 -10.32 0.95
C ASN A 89 0.33 -8.98 0.37
N TRP A 90 -0.88 -8.52 0.66
CA TRP A 90 -1.50 -7.37 -0.02
C TRP A 90 -0.63 -6.10 0.03
N ALA A 91 -0.34 -5.62 1.21
CA ALA A 91 0.50 -4.43 1.39
C ALA A 91 1.93 -4.63 0.82
N LEU A 92 2.46 -5.86 0.89
CA LEU A 92 3.76 -6.19 0.32
C LEU A 92 3.74 -6.14 -1.21
N ASN A 93 2.70 -6.63 -1.85
CA ASN A 93 2.56 -6.61 -3.30
C ASN A 93 2.39 -5.18 -3.81
N ILE A 94 1.57 -4.36 -3.15
CA ILE A 94 1.45 -2.93 -3.48
C ILE A 94 2.80 -2.21 -3.31
N LYS A 95 3.51 -2.45 -2.20
CA LYS A 95 4.86 -1.92 -2.02
C LYS A 95 5.79 -2.31 -3.16
N LYS A 96 5.84 -3.60 -3.51
CA LYS A 96 6.69 -4.11 -4.60
C LYS A 96 6.32 -3.50 -5.95
N TYR A 97 5.03 -3.32 -6.21
CA TYR A 97 4.56 -2.65 -7.41
C TYR A 97 5.14 -1.24 -7.54
N PHE A 98 4.99 -0.41 -6.50
CA PHE A 98 5.54 0.94 -6.50
C PHE A 98 7.07 0.96 -6.63
N ASP A 99 7.77 0.11 -5.86
CA ASP A 99 9.23 -0.01 -5.94
C ASP A 99 9.68 -0.39 -7.35
N THR A 100 8.99 -1.33 -8.01
CA THR A 100 9.27 -1.75 -9.39
C THR A 100 9.04 -0.61 -10.37
N LYS A 101 7.91 0.12 -10.25
CA LYS A 101 7.54 1.20 -11.19
C LYS A 101 8.47 2.41 -11.14
N ILE A 102 9.12 2.65 -10.02
CA ILE A 102 10.11 3.74 -9.91
C ILE A 102 11.55 3.25 -10.05
N ASP A 103 11.73 1.94 -10.28
CA ASP A 103 13.06 1.28 -10.35
C ASP A 103 13.94 1.65 -9.14
N TYR A 104 13.39 1.45 -7.94
CA TYR A 104 14.09 1.76 -6.69
C TYR A 104 13.37 1.16 -5.50
N LYS A 105 14.12 0.53 -4.57
CA LYS A 105 13.57 0.04 -3.29
C LYS A 105 13.35 1.22 -2.34
N LEU A 106 12.24 1.94 -2.54
CA LEU A 106 11.93 3.15 -1.79
C LEU A 106 11.44 2.84 -0.38
N PHE A 107 10.44 1.94 -0.27
CA PHE A 107 9.82 1.65 1.01
C PHE A 107 10.67 0.68 1.83
N ASP A 108 11.14 1.15 2.98
CA ASP A 108 12.03 0.40 3.86
C ASP A 108 11.28 -0.63 4.71
N GLN A 109 10.08 -0.29 5.18
CA GLN A 109 9.29 -1.13 6.09
C GLN A 109 7.78 -0.93 5.87
N ILE A 110 7.02 -1.97 6.17
CA ILE A 110 5.56 -1.91 6.32
C ILE A 110 5.24 -2.20 7.78
N ILE A 111 4.46 -1.32 8.42
CA ILE A 111 3.81 -1.58 9.69
C ILE A 111 2.38 -2.00 9.36
N ALA A 112 2.08 -3.26 9.62
CA ALA A 112 0.81 -3.87 9.26
C ALA A 112 -0.33 -3.52 10.25
N ALA A 113 -1.53 -4.02 10.00
CA ALA A 113 -2.66 -3.92 10.92
C ALA A 113 -2.34 -4.59 12.27
N PHE A 114 -2.89 -4.05 13.36
CA PHE A 114 -2.76 -4.65 14.68
C PHE A 114 -3.25 -6.10 14.70
N LYS A 115 -4.45 -6.34 14.17
CA LYS A 115 -5.07 -7.65 14.07
C LYS A 115 -5.73 -7.85 12.72
N VAL A 116 -5.71 -9.10 12.23
CA VAL A 116 -6.45 -9.55 11.07
C VAL A 116 -7.30 -10.75 11.49
N ARG A 117 -8.62 -10.68 11.27
CA ARG A 117 -9.58 -11.71 11.71
C ARG A 117 -9.41 -12.08 13.20
N GLY A 118 -9.19 -11.07 14.05
CA GLY A 118 -9.02 -11.21 15.50
C GLY A 118 -7.64 -11.70 15.97
N LYS A 119 -6.75 -12.09 15.06
CA LYS A 119 -5.39 -12.56 15.40
C LYS A 119 -4.40 -11.40 15.29
N PRO A 120 -3.54 -11.17 16.33
CA PRO A 120 -2.46 -10.20 16.25
C PRO A 120 -1.53 -10.52 15.07
N VAL A 121 -1.20 -9.48 14.28
CA VAL A 121 -0.31 -9.57 13.12
C VAL A 121 0.94 -8.72 13.37
N GLU A 122 0.73 -7.46 13.79
CA GLU A 122 1.83 -6.56 14.12
C GLU A 122 2.00 -6.50 15.65
N LEU A 123 2.98 -7.22 16.15
CA LEU A 123 3.17 -7.38 17.61
C LEU A 123 3.66 -6.09 18.30
N GLY A 124 4.20 -5.14 17.57
CA GLY A 124 4.60 -3.83 18.10
C GLY A 124 3.44 -2.88 18.31
N ARG A 125 2.22 -3.23 17.84
CA ARG A 125 1.02 -2.40 17.99
C ARG A 125 0.18 -2.83 19.18
N THR A 126 -0.49 -1.84 19.80
CA THR A 126 -1.36 -2.05 20.97
C THR A 126 -2.84 -1.97 20.61
N SER A 127 -3.18 -1.28 19.51
CA SER A 127 -4.56 -1.08 19.07
C SER A 127 -4.68 -0.94 17.54
N HIS A 128 -5.91 -0.75 17.05
CA HIS A 128 -6.17 -0.39 15.65
C HIS A 128 -5.86 1.08 15.34
N ASP A 129 -5.81 1.95 16.37
CA ASP A 129 -5.41 3.33 16.17
C ASP A 129 -3.94 3.42 15.83
N LYS A 130 -3.59 4.31 14.91
CA LYS A 130 -2.19 4.60 14.63
C LYS A 130 -1.68 5.60 15.67
N THR A 131 -0.60 5.23 16.36
CA THR A 131 0.02 6.07 17.39
C THR A 131 1.53 6.17 17.16
N ILE A 132 2.12 7.24 17.66
CA ILE A 132 3.58 7.41 17.59
C ILE A 132 4.31 6.35 18.42
N ASP A 133 3.75 5.94 19.55
CA ASP A 133 4.34 4.93 20.41
C ASP A 133 4.37 3.56 19.71
N ASP A 134 3.26 3.16 19.10
CA ASP A 134 3.21 1.93 18.30
C ASP A 134 4.17 2.01 17.10
N PHE A 135 4.26 3.18 16.43
CA PHE A 135 5.21 3.40 15.36
C PHE A 135 6.65 3.17 15.81
N ILE A 136 7.06 3.74 16.95
CA ILE A 136 8.40 3.54 17.52
C ILE A 136 8.60 2.08 17.94
N ASN A 137 7.59 1.46 18.55
CA ASN A 137 7.65 0.06 18.96
C ASN A 137 7.84 -0.90 17.77
N CYS A 138 7.19 -0.63 16.64
CA CYS A 138 7.30 -1.46 15.44
C CYS A 138 8.61 -1.23 14.69
N THR A 139 9.12 -0.01 14.66
CA THR A 139 10.28 0.36 13.83
C THR A 139 11.60 0.24 14.57
N LYS A 140 11.59 0.32 15.90
CA LYS A 140 12.78 0.39 16.75
C LYS A 140 13.72 1.54 16.36
N LEU A 141 13.18 2.61 15.81
CA LEU A 141 13.92 3.79 15.44
C LEU A 141 14.35 4.60 16.67
N PRO A 142 15.42 5.38 16.58
CA PRO A 142 15.79 6.33 17.61
C PRO A 142 14.64 7.32 17.89
N THR A 143 14.64 7.89 19.09
CA THR A 143 13.69 8.95 19.47
C THR A 143 13.96 10.30 18.79
N ASP A 144 15.14 10.45 18.20
CA ASP A 144 15.62 11.66 17.48
C ASP A 144 15.18 11.58 16.00
N ILE A 145 13.88 11.59 15.76
CA ILE A 145 13.30 11.52 14.42
C ILE A 145 12.25 12.63 14.21
N GLU A 146 12.15 13.10 12.98
CA GLU A 146 11.05 13.91 12.45
C GLU A 146 10.26 13.08 11.43
N ILE A 147 8.97 12.99 11.62
CA ILE A 147 8.08 12.17 10.78
C ILE A 147 7.18 13.08 9.95
N CYS A 148 7.18 12.92 8.64
CA CYS A 148 6.09 13.40 7.78
C CYS A 148 5.11 12.24 7.63
N PHE A 149 3.94 12.33 8.27
CA PHE A 149 2.90 11.30 8.25
C PHE A 149 1.76 11.72 7.34
N ILE A 150 1.45 10.90 6.35
CA ILE A 150 0.48 11.18 5.30
C ILE A 150 -0.61 10.11 5.35
N ASP A 151 -1.84 10.54 5.65
CA ASP A 151 -2.99 9.66 5.87
C ASP A 151 -4.28 10.42 5.52
N ASP A 152 -5.26 9.73 4.97
CA ASP A 152 -6.57 10.32 4.68
C ASP A 152 -7.49 10.30 5.90
N VAL A 153 -7.25 9.40 6.85
CA VAL A 153 -7.94 9.34 8.14
C VAL A 153 -7.10 10.02 9.21
N TYR A 154 -7.69 10.92 9.97
CA TYR A 154 -7.00 11.57 11.09
C TYR A 154 -6.87 10.61 12.29
N HIS A 155 -5.66 10.45 12.79
CA HIS A 155 -5.32 9.67 13.98
C HIS A 155 -4.75 10.57 15.08
N ASP A 156 -5.50 10.79 16.14
CA ASP A 156 -5.08 11.66 17.27
C ASP A 156 -3.77 11.16 17.91
N GLY A 157 -3.57 9.85 17.99
CA GLY A 157 -2.34 9.23 18.50
C GLY A 157 -1.06 9.53 17.70
N MET A 158 -1.19 10.09 16.48
CA MET A 158 -0.08 10.59 15.68
C MET A 158 0.14 12.11 15.83
N ASN A 159 -0.70 12.81 16.61
CA ASN A 159 -0.53 14.24 16.88
C ASN A 159 0.59 14.44 17.91
N ASN A 160 1.77 14.82 17.46
CA ASN A 160 2.98 14.94 18.28
C ASN A 160 3.93 15.98 17.66
N ASP A 161 4.71 16.68 18.49
CA ASP A 161 5.64 17.73 18.04
C ASP A 161 6.69 17.25 17.02
N ARG A 162 6.95 15.94 16.98
CA ARG A 162 7.88 15.32 16.02
C ARG A 162 7.20 14.89 14.71
N VAL A 163 5.87 15.04 14.62
CA VAL A 163 5.09 14.57 13.49
C VAL A 163 4.53 15.75 12.70
N TYR A 164 5.01 15.93 11.50
CA TYR A 164 4.36 16.80 10.51
C TYR A 164 3.25 16.00 9.85
N TYR A 165 2.03 16.20 10.32
CA TYR A 165 0.85 15.48 9.88
C TYR A 165 0.26 16.12 8.62
N ILE A 166 0.12 15.35 7.55
CA ILE A 166 -0.58 15.74 6.33
C ILE A 166 -1.83 14.88 6.20
N ASN A 167 -2.95 15.39 6.71
CA ASN A 167 -4.25 14.75 6.51
C ASN A 167 -4.73 15.11 5.11
N ILE A 168 -4.71 14.15 4.20
CA ILE A 168 -5.09 14.33 2.80
C ILE A 168 -6.55 13.94 2.58
N LYS A 169 -7.14 14.45 1.51
CA LYS A 169 -8.47 14.00 1.10
C LYS A 169 -8.38 12.55 0.60
N PRO A 170 -9.27 11.64 1.06
CA PRO A 170 -9.29 10.26 0.58
C PRO A 170 -9.45 10.20 -0.93
N TYR A 171 -8.73 9.29 -1.56
CA TYR A 171 -8.82 9.03 -2.99
C TYR A 171 -9.80 7.90 -3.25
N TYR A 172 -10.79 8.17 -4.07
CA TYR A 172 -11.75 7.19 -4.53
C TYR A 172 -11.79 7.13 -6.04
N ASN A 173 -11.71 5.93 -6.58
CA ASN A 173 -12.01 5.67 -7.99
C ASN A 173 -12.65 4.29 -8.11
N LYS A 174 -13.85 4.23 -8.64
CA LYS A 174 -14.62 2.99 -8.78
C LYS A 174 -14.65 2.56 -10.24
N LEU A 175 -14.17 1.35 -10.51
CA LEU A 175 -14.38 0.67 -11.77
C LEU A 175 -15.47 -0.39 -11.60
N SER A 176 -16.37 -0.50 -12.58
CA SER A 176 -17.33 -1.59 -12.55
C SER A 176 -16.62 -2.93 -12.79
N ILE A 177 -17.07 -3.97 -12.11
CA ILE A 177 -16.50 -5.32 -12.28
C ILE A 177 -16.57 -5.77 -13.74
N THR A 178 -17.65 -5.42 -14.44
CA THR A 178 -17.82 -5.72 -15.87
C THR A 178 -16.70 -5.10 -16.72
N ASN A 179 -16.32 -3.85 -16.44
CA ASN A 179 -15.23 -3.19 -17.15
C ASN A 179 -13.88 -3.85 -16.83
N MET A 180 -13.69 -4.27 -15.57
CA MET A 180 -12.46 -4.96 -15.17
C MET A 180 -12.34 -6.32 -15.85
N ILE A 181 -13.44 -7.09 -15.91
CA ILE A 181 -13.49 -8.36 -16.64
C ILE A 181 -13.16 -8.14 -18.12
N SER A 182 -13.80 -7.16 -18.78
CA SER A 182 -13.53 -6.87 -20.20
C SER A 182 -12.06 -6.54 -20.44
N GLN A 183 -11.47 -5.65 -19.64
CA GLN A 183 -10.05 -5.28 -19.78
C GLN A 183 -9.12 -6.48 -19.52
N PHE A 184 -9.44 -7.33 -18.57
CA PHE A 184 -8.67 -8.55 -18.32
C PHE A 184 -8.76 -9.51 -19.50
N LEU A 185 -9.94 -9.74 -20.06
CA LEU A 185 -10.14 -10.63 -21.21
C LEU A 185 -9.45 -10.12 -22.48
N ASP A 186 -9.29 -8.81 -22.64
CA ASP A 186 -8.55 -8.18 -23.74
C ASP A 186 -7.03 -8.19 -23.52
N SER A 187 -6.57 -8.59 -22.34
CA SER A 187 -5.14 -8.60 -21.97
C SER A 187 -4.44 -9.89 -22.37
N THR A 188 -3.10 -9.86 -22.30
CA THR A 188 -2.27 -11.06 -22.51
C THR A 188 -2.34 -12.08 -21.37
N LEU A 189 -2.92 -11.68 -20.21
CA LEU A 189 -3.07 -12.54 -19.04
C LEU A 189 -4.17 -13.59 -19.20
N VAL A 190 -5.05 -13.39 -20.18
CA VAL A 190 -6.20 -14.29 -20.45
C VAL A 190 -5.82 -15.68 -21.00
N LYS A 191 -4.56 -15.92 -21.32
CA LYS A 191 -4.09 -17.18 -21.95
C LYS A 191 -4.49 -18.44 -21.18
N ASP A 192 -4.71 -18.31 -19.89
CA ASP A 192 -5.09 -19.42 -18.99
C ASP A 192 -6.61 -19.55 -18.79
N VAL A 193 -7.42 -18.68 -19.43
CA VAL A 193 -8.89 -18.77 -19.38
C VAL A 193 -9.37 -19.75 -20.45
N HIS A 194 -9.81 -20.93 -20.02
CA HIS A 194 -10.28 -21.99 -20.94
C HIS A 194 -11.66 -21.76 -21.50
N ASN A 195 -12.54 -21.06 -20.76
CA ASN A 195 -13.89 -20.73 -21.18
C ASN A 195 -14.30 -19.35 -20.65
N THR A 196 -14.50 -18.41 -21.55
CA THR A 196 -14.85 -17.03 -21.24
C THR A 196 -16.24 -16.91 -20.58
N SER A 197 -17.21 -17.75 -20.98
CA SER A 197 -18.55 -17.74 -20.39
C SER A 197 -18.52 -18.16 -18.93
N ASP A 198 -17.81 -19.24 -18.61
CA ASP A 198 -17.68 -19.73 -17.24
C ASP A 198 -16.94 -18.71 -16.35
N PHE A 199 -16.00 -17.98 -16.92
CA PHE A 199 -15.29 -16.91 -16.20
C PHE A 199 -16.19 -15.73 -15.84
N ILE A 200 -17.10 -15.33 -16.75
CA ILE A 200 -18.02 -14.22 -16.51
C ILE A 200 -19.08 -14.58 -15.47
N GLU A 201 -19.49 -15.85 -15.40
CA GLU A 201 -20.54 -16.34 -14.49
C GLU A 201 -19.99 -16.70 -13.09
N SER A 202 -18.68 -16.85 -12.93
CA SER A 202 -18.02 -17.20 -11.66
C SER A 202 -17.78 -16.00 -10.75
#